data_7a11eb43e7d79a5014efcd214239440b
#
_entry.id   7a11eb43e7d79a5014efcd214239440b
#
_cell.length_a   1.000
_cell.length_b   1.000
_cell.length_c   1.000
_cell.angle_alpha   90.00
_cell.angle_beta   90.00
_cell.angle_gamma   90.00
#
_symmetry.space_group_name_H-M   'P 1'
#
loop_
_entity.id
_entity.type
_entity.pdbx_description
1 polymer ?
#
loop_
_entity_poly.entity_id
_entity_poly.type
_entity_poly.pdbx_seq_one_letter_code
_entity_poly.pdbx_strand_id
1 'polypeptide(L)'
;MAKTAIVVASKVDSKIFVLRGQRVILDRDLAELYGVQVRHLNQQAKRNAKRFPPAFRFQLSPRELKLLRSQNVISSEGHGGARYLPYAFTEHGAIMAATVLNSERAIEMSVFVVLAFVRMRRAIAGNRHILTKLSELERRLETHDSEIQALMDALRELMSPEQPTRTRIGFEAAVGCKWKGSQNSPRSTPKEQIGLG
;
A
#
# COMPACT_ATOMS: atom_id res chain seq x y z
N MET A 1 21.63 -20.64 26.47
CA MET A 1 20.21 -20.79 26.08
C MET A 1 19.64 -19.56 25.40
N ALA A 2 19.92 -18.32 25.84
CA ALA A 2 19.33 -17.12 25.20
C ALA A 2 19.69 -16.89 23.72
N LYS A 3 20.95 -17.14 23.29
CA LYS A 3 21.38 -16.98 21.90
C LYS A 3 20.64 -17.94 20.93
N THR A 4 20.43 -19.17 21.34
CA THR A 4 19.71 -20.18 20.53
C THR A 4 18.23 -19.80 20.34
N ALA A 5 17.58 -19.30 21.40
CA ALA A 5 16.20 -18.84 21.35
C ALA A 5 16.01 -17.64 20.40
N ILE A 6 16.96 -16.69 20.38
CA ILE A 6 16.92 -15.52 19.50
C ILE A 6 17.07 -15.94 18.03
N VAL A 7 18.00 -16.85 17.72
CA VAL A 7 18.20 -17.38 16.35
C VAL A 7 16.97 -18.14 15.84
N VAL A 8 16.37 -18.96 16.69
CA VAL A 8 15.12 -19.67 16.33
C VAL A 8 13.99 -18.68 16.10
N ALA A 9 13.86 -17.67 16.94
CA ALA A 9 12.83 -16.64 16.82
C ALA A 9 12.95 -15.86 15.52
N SER A 10 14.16 -15.42 15.13
CA SER A 10 14.37 -14.71 13.86
C SER A 10 14.09 -15.59 12.64
N LYS A 11 14.40 -16.87 12.71
CA LYS A 11 14.08 -17.86 11.67
C LYS A 11 12.57 -18.04 11.49
N VAL A 12 11.79 -17.97 12.55
CA VAL A 12 10.32 -18.05 12.46
C VAL A 12 9.74 -16.78 11.87
N ASP A 13 10.25 -15.61 12.26
CA ASP A 13 9.77 -14.31 11.76
C ASP A 13 9.89 -14.23 10.23
N SER A 14 10.97 -14.73 9.63
CA SER A 14 11.19 -14.72 8.18
C SER A 14 10.26 -15.66 7.38
N LYS A 15 9.55 -16.55 8.06
CA LYS A 15 8.62 -17.53 7.45
C LYS A 15 7.15 -17.10 7.51
N ILE A 16 6.87 -15.93 8.09
CA ILE A 16 5.51 -15.41 8.18
C ILE A 16 5.30 -14.36 7.09
N PHE A 17 4.25 -14.55 6.30
CA PHE A 17 3.86 -13.69 5.18
C PHE A 17 2.51 -13.04 5.41
N VAL A 18 2.20 -12.00 4.64
CA VAL A 18 0.86 -11.38 4.63
C VAL A 18 0.13 -11.81 3.35
N LEU A 19 -0.96 -12.55 3.51
CA LEU A 19 -1.84 -12.99 2.43
C LEU A 19 -3.29 -12.66 2.79
N ARG A 20 -4.04 -12.08 1.85
CA ARG A 20 -5.45 -11.69 2.07
C ARG A 20 -5.62 -10.81 3.31
N GLY A 21 -4.65 -9.94 3.61
CA GLY A 21 -4.66 -9.10 4.82
C GLY A 21 -4.42 -9.85 6.14
N GLN A 22 -4.13 -11.15 6.09
CA GLN A 22 -3.85 -11.99 7.25
C GLN A 22 -2.40 -12.45 7.26
N ARG A 23 -1.81 -12.61 8.44
CA ARG A 23 -0.50 -13.20 8.60
C ARG A 23 -0.62 -14.71 8.58
N VAL A 24 0.20 -15.32 7.77
CA VAL A 24 0.17 -16.77 7.54
C VAL A 24 1.57 -17.34 7.45
N ILE A 25 1.66 -18.62 7.73
CA ILE A 25 2.85 -19.43 7.49
C ILE A 25 2.46 -20.57 6.53
N LEU A 26 3.35 -20.92 5.59
CA LEU A 26 3.08 -21.98 4.64
C LEU A 26 3.25 -23.36 5.26
N ASP A 27 2.52 -24.34 4.75
CA ASP A 27 2.57 -25.72 5.22
C ASP A 27 3.98 -26.32 5.21
N ARG A 28 4.80 -25.96 4.21
CA ARG A 28 6.20 -26.38 4.12
C ARG A 28 7.02 -25.83 5.29
N ASP A 29 6.90 -24.55 5.56
CA ASP A 29 7.67 -23.86 6.58
C ASP A 29 7.21 -24.26 7.98
N LEU A 30 5.89 -24.44 8.17
CA LEU A 30 5.32 -24.92 9.42
C LEU A 30 5.73 -26.36 9.71
N ALA A 31 5.75 -27.23 8.69
CA ALA A 31 6.20 -28.62 8.82
C ALA A 31 7.69 -28.69 9.19
N GLU A 32 8.53 -27.87 8.57
CA GLU A 32 9.95 -27.76 8.92
C GLU A 32 10.14 -27.35 10.39
N LEU A 33 9.41 -26.34 10.85
CA LEU A 33 9.47 -25.88 12.24
C LEU A 33 9.06 -26.99 13.23
N TYR A 34 7.97 -27.68 12.92
CA TYR A 34 7.46 -28.75 13.78
C TYR A 34 8.19 -30.08 13.62
N GLY A 35 9.18 -30.16 12.71
CA GLY A 35 9.98 -31.35 12.48
C GLY A 35 9.19 -32.51 11.91
N VAL A 36 8.17 -32.24 11.10
CA VAL A 36 7.31 -33.23 10.46
C VAL A 36 7.35 -33.11 8.95
N GLN A 37 6.94 -34.14 8.23
CA GLN A 37 6.75 -34.03 6.78
C GLN A 37 5.50 -33.21 6.45
N VAL A 38 5.56 -32.44 5.39
CA VAL A 38 4.43 -31.61 4.88
C VAL A 38 3.18 -32.47 4.64
N ARG A 39 3.40 -33.67 4.08
CA ARG A 39 2.32 -34.63 3.84
C ARG A 39 1.62 -35.04 5.14
N HIS A 40 2.40 -35.30 6.20
CA HIS A 40 1.85 -35.66 7.51
C HIS A 40 1.05 -34.54 8.13
N LEU A 41 1.61 -33.32 8.15
CA LEU A 41 0.90 -32.12 8.61
C LEU A 41 -0.44 -31.94 7.90
N ASN A 42 -0.44 -31.97 6.56
CA ASN A 42 -1.64 -31.79 5.76
C ASN A 42 -2.66 -32.91 5.93
N GLN A 43 -2.20 -34.16 6.13
CA GLN A 43 -3.05 -35.30 6.40
C GLN A 43 -3.75 -35.18 7.78
N GLN A 44 -3.01 -34.77 8.81
CA GLN A 44 -3.57 -34.55 10.15
C GLN A 44 -4.58 -33.38 10.14
N ALA A 45 -4.25 -32.29 9.47
CA ALA A 45 -5.19 -31.17 9.31
C ALA A 45 -6.47 -31.56 8.56
N LYS A 46 -6.35 -32.44 7.52
CA LYS A 46 -7.52 -32.96 6.79
C LYS A 46 -8.38 -33.89 7.67
N ARG A 47 -7.75 -34.79 8.45
CA ARG A 47 -8.46 -35.68 9.38
C ARG A 47 -9.21 -34.92 10.46
N ASN A 48 -8.69 -33.77 10.87
CA ASN A 48 -9.26 -32.88 11.89
C ASN A 48 -9.91 -31.63 11.28
N ALA A 49 -10.56 -31.76 10.13
CA ALA A 49 -11.10 -30.62 9.36
C ALA A 49 -12.00 -29.68 10.18
N LYS A 50 -12.75 -30.19 11.14
CA LYS A 50 -13.58 -29.39 12.05
C LYS A 50 -12.79 -28.39 12.89
N ARG A 51 -11.50 -28.64 13.13
CA ARG A 51 -10.59 -27.74 13.87
C ARG A 51 -9.89 -26.72 12.97
N PHE A 52 -9.99 -26.87 11.63
CA PHE A 52 -9.34 -26.03 10.65
C PHE A 52 -10.37 -25.36 9.73
N PRO A 53 -11.21 -24.45 10.24
CA PRO A 53 -12.10 -23.68 9.38
C PRO A 53 -11.28 -22.85 8.37
N PRO A 54 -11.90 -22.35 7.27
CA PRO A 54 -11.21 -21.53 6.26
C PRO A 54 -10.48 -20.31 6.82
N ALA A 55 -10.92 -19.79 7.97
CA ALA A 55 -10.24 -18.70 8.69
C ALA A 55 -8.91 -19.13 9.33
N PHE A 56 -8.67 -20.43 9.56
CA PHE A 56 -7.46 -20.95 10.18
C PHE A 56 -6.50 -21.56 9.17
N ARG A 57 -7.03 -22.18 8.10
CA ARG A 57 -6.27 -22.82 7.05
C ARG A 57 -6.97 -22.69 5.72
N PHE A 58 -6.24 -22.23 4.70
CA PHE A 58 -6.75 -22.15 3.32
C PHE A 58 -5.68 -22.54 2.31
N GLN A 59 -6.10 -22.97 1.14
CA GLN A 59 -5.20 -23.27 0.05
C GLN A 59 -4.92 -22.02 -0.77
N LEU A 60 -3.66 -21.82 -1.18
CA LEU A 60 -3.29 -20.72 -2.06
C LEU A 60 -3.88 -20.93 -3.45
N SER A 61 -4.24 -19.81 -4.08
CA SER A 61 -4.52 -19.79 -5.52
C SER A 61 -3.22 -19.78 -6.35
N PRO A 62 -3.27 -20.16 -7.64
CA PRO A 62 -2.09 -20.08 -8.52
C PRO A 62 -1.52 -18.64 -8.63
N ARG A 63 -2.38 -17.63 -8.56
CA ARG A 63 -1.98 -16.21 -8.60
C ARG A 63 -1.21 -15.82 -7.35
N GLU A 64 -1.68 -16.19 -6.16
CA GLU A 64 -1.00 -15.92 -4.88
C GLU A 64 0.35 -16.63 -4.81
N LEU A 65 0.43 -17.88 -5.27
CA LEU A 65 1.69 -18.61 -5.34
C LEU A 65 2.70 -17.94 -6.28
N LYS A 66 2.25 -17.42 -7.44
CA LYS A 66 3.10 -16.66 -8.36
C LYS A 66 3.64 -15.37 -7.73
N LEU A 67 2.80 -14.63 -7.00
CA LEU A 67 3.20 -13.42 -6.29
C LEU A 67 4.26 -13.71 -5.21
N LEU A 68 4.09 -14.77 -4.42
CA LEU A 68 5.07 -15.16 -3.41
C LEU A 68 6.42 -15.58 -4.02
N ARG A 69 6.41 -16.20 -5.20
CA ARG A 69 7.62 -16.55 -5.94
C ARG A 69 8.34 -15.32 -6.49
N SER A 70 7.62 -14.35 -7.05
CA SER A 70 8.20 -13.12 -7.60
C SER A 70 8.83 -12.22 -6.54
N GLN A 71 8.39 -12.34 -5.29
CA GLN A 71 8.95 -11.61 -4.15
C GLN A 71 10.16 -12.30 -3.50
N ASN A 72 10.75 -13.31 -4.14
CA ASN A 72 11.83 -14.16 -3.58
C ASN A 72 11.51 -14.81 -2.21
N VAL A 73 10.24 -14.87 -1.87
CA VAL A 73 9.75 -15.38 -0.61
C VAL A 73 9.78 -16.92 -0.59
N ILE A 74 9.66 -17.52 -1.76
CA ILE A 74 9.77 -18.98 -1.95
C ILE A 74 10.85 -19.23 -2.99
N SER A 75 11.99 -19.78 -2.55
CA SER A 75 13.01 -20.26 -3.48
C SER A 75 12.44 -21.33 -4.41
N SER A 76 12.79 -21.27 -5.69
CA SER A 76 12.36 -22.21 -6.72
C SER A 76 12.97 -23.63 -6.58
N GLU A 77 13.81 -23.83 -5.58
CA GLU A 77 14.54 -25.08 -5.33
C GLU A 77 13.72 -26.06 -4.49
N GLY A 78 12.71 -26.61 -5.08
CA GLY A 78 11.99 -27.74 -4.52
C GLY A 78 11.41 -28.57 -5.66
N HIS A 79 11.95 -29.76 -5.87
CA HIS A 79 11.51 -30.79 -6.82
C HIS A 79 10.06 -31.22 -6.54
N GLY A 80 9.14 -30.37 -6.85
CA GLY A 80 7.72 -30.65 -6.82
C GLY A 80 7.08 -29.73 -7.83
N GLY A 81 6.99 -30.20 -9.08
CA GLY A 81 6.37 -29.42 -10.16
C GLY A 81 5.00 -28.87 -9.75
N ALA A 82 4.52 -27.91 -10.50
CA ALA A 82 3.33 -27.06 -10.34
C ALA A 82 1.98 -27.74 -10.00
N ARG A 83 1.99 -28.98 -9.51
CA ARG A 83 0.80 -29.78 -9.26
C ARG A 83 0.17 -29.61 -7.89
N TYR A 84 0.90 -29.04 -6.91
CA TYR A 84 0.38 -28.91 -5.56
C TYR A 84 0.42 -27.45 -5.09
N LEU A 85 -0.75 -26.90 -4.86
CA LEU A 85 -0.89 -25.58 -4.27
C LEU A 85 -0.73 -25.69 -2.76
N PRO A 86 0.23 -24.96 -2.14
CA PRO A 86 0.48 -25.02 -0.72
C PRO A 86 -0.72 -24.52 0.10
N TYR A 87 -0.78 -24.98 1.34
CA TYR A 87 -1.70 -24.47 2.32
C TYR A 87 -1.04 -23.38 3.17
N ALA A 88 -1.79 -22.33 3.46
CA ALA A 88 -1.45 -21.30 4.40
C ALA A 88 -2.18 -21.55 5.73
N PHE A 89 -1.45 -21.40 6.82
CA PHE A 89 -1.97 -21.50 8.19
C PHE A 89 -1.88 -20.11 8.83
N THR A 90 -2.98 -19.61 9.38
CA THR A 90 -2.97 -18.41 10.22
C THR A 90 -2.34 -18.72 11.58
N GLU A 91 -2.19 -17.70 12.44
CA GLU A 91 -1.74 -17.88 13.82
C GLU A 91 -2.51 -19.00 14.54
N HIS A 92 -3.84 -18.92 14.49
CA HIS A 92 -4.71 -19.92 15.11
C HIS A 92 -4.58 -21.31 14.46
N GLY A 93 -4.42 -21.35 13.14
CA GLY A 93 -4.20 -22.57 12.39
C GLY A 93 -2.87 -23.24 12.76
N ALA A 94 -1.81 -22.45 12.95
CA ALA A 94 -0.51 -22.97 13.36
C ALA A 94 -0.56 -23.57 14.79
N ILE A 95 -1.23 -22.91 15.73
CA ILE A 95 -1.43 -23.42 17.10
C ILE A 95 -2.25 -24.72 17.06
N MET A 96 -3.34 -24.74 16.30
CA MET A 96 -4.14 -25.96 16.13
C MET A 96 -3.35 -27.11 15.53
N ALA A 97 -2.44 -26.82 14.58
CA ALA A 97 -1.58 -27.83 13.99
C ALA A 97 -0.64 -28.45 15.03
N ALA A 98 -0.04 -27.65 15.91
CA ALA A 98 0.80 -28.16 17.00
C ALA A 98 0.00 -29.09 17.93
N THR A 99 -1.22 -28.71 18.29
CA THR A 99 -2.12 -29.47 19.15
C THR A 99 -2.50 -30.83 18.51
N VAL A 100 -2.76 -30.85 17.20
CA VAL A 100 -3.15 -32.07 16.48
C VAL A 100 -1.98 -32.97 16.21
N LEU A 101 -0.78 -32.43 15.97
CA LEU A 101 0.45 -33.22 15.79
C LEU A 101 0.91 -33.83 17.10
N ASN A 102 0.68 -33.18 18.22
CA ASN A 102 0.99 -33.62 19.58
C ASN A 102 2.39 -34.21 19.72
N SER A 103 3.39 -33.68 19.02
CA SER A 103 4.80 -34.04 19.16
C SER A 103 5.51 -33.05 20.06
N GLU A 104 6.47 -33.51 20.84
CA GLU A 104 7.26 -32.66 21.74
C GLU A 104 7.84 -31.46 21.03
N ARG A 105 8.44 -31.65 19.87
CA ARG A 105 8.98 -30.57 19.04
C ARG A 105 7.90 -29.61 18.56
N ALA A 106 6.70 -30.07 18.18
CA ALA A 106 5.61 -29.19 17.77
C ALA A 106 5.12 -28.35 18.93
N ILE A 107 5.05 -28.88 20.12
CA ILE A 107 4.67 -28.16 21.35
C ILE A 107 5.69 -27.06 21.66
N GLU A 108 6.98 -27.38 21.71
CA GLU A 108 8.05 -26.42 21.96
C GLU A 108 8.05 -25.29 20.91
N MET A 109 8.03 -25.65 19.64
CA MET A 109 8.06 -24.69 18.54
C MET A 109 6.81 -23.84 18.44
N SER A 110 5.65 -24.31 18.92
CA SER A 110 4.41 -23.53 18.91
C SER A 110 4.53 -22.25 19.71
N VAL A 111 5.28 -22.25 20.80
CA VAL A 111 5.54 -21.05 21.62
C VAL A 111 6.30 -19.99 20.79
N PHE A 112 7.34 -20.40 20.05
CA PHE A 112 8.11 -19.50 19.21
C PHE A 112 7.28 -18.96 18.04
N VAL A 113 6.42 -19.79 17.46
CA VAL A 113 5.48 -19.40 16.39
C VAL A 113 4.50 -18.34 16.91
N VAL A 114 3.88 -18.55 18.07
CA VAL A 114 2.98 -17.58 18.70
C VAL A 114 3.69 -16.26 18.96
N LEU A 115 4.88 -16.31 19.57
CA LEU A 115 5.68 -15.12 19.85
C LEU A 115 6.05 -14.35 18.58
N ALA A 116 6.35 -15.03 17.48
CA ALA A 116 6.63 -14.43 16.18
C ALA A 116 5.39 -13.68 15.64
N PHE A 117 4.23 -14.30 15.67
CA PHE A 117 2.98 -13.65 15.25
C PHE A 117 2.65 -12.41 16.14
N VAL A 118 2.86 -12.52 17.45
CA VAL A 118 2.64 -11.40 18.37
C VAL A 118 3.60 -10.24 18.09
N ARG A 119 4.90 -10.52 17.89
CA ARG A 119 5.89 -9.49 17.52
C ARG A 119 5.52 -8.80 16.23
N MET A 120 5.19 -9.56 15.20
CA MET A 120 4.81 -9.01 13.90
C MET A 120 3.51 -8.18 13.98
N ARG A 121 2.58 -8.54 14.86
CA ARG A 121 1.38 -7.74 15.15
C ARG A 121 1.73 -6.39 15.77
N ARG A 122 2.64 -6.37 16.72
CA ARG A 122 3.11 -5.14 17.38
C ARG A 122 3.86 -4.24 16.43
N ALA A 123 4.72 -4.78 15.57
CA ALA A 123 5.46 -4.01 14.57
C ALA A 123 4.54 -3.24 13.61
N ILE A 124 3.45 -3.86 13.15
CA ILE A 124 2.48 -3.18 12.27
C ILE A 124 1.64 -2.13 13.04
N ALA A 125 1.30 -2.40 14.29
CA ALA A 125 0.59 -1.41 15.12
C ALA A 125 1.45 -0.15 15.32
N GLY A 126 2.77 -0.30 15.53
CA GLY A 126 3.71 0.82 15.59
C GLY A 126 3.78 1.61 14.28
N ASN A 127 3.79 0.94 13.14
CA ASN A 127 3.84 1.59 11.82
C ASN A 127 2.59 2.42 11.52
N ARG A 128 1.42 2.04 11.99
CA ARG A 128 0.20 2.86 11.85
C ARG A 128 0.33 4.23 12.51
N HIS A 129 0.95 4.27 13.70
CA HIS A 129 1.19 5.55 14.39
C HIS A 129 2.13 6.46 13.59
N ILE A 130 3.15 5.89 12.96
CA ILE A 130 4.07 6.63 12.09
C ILE A 130 3.33 7.19 10.86
N LEU A 131 2.48 6.40 10.21
CA LEU A 131 1.67 6.86 9.08
C LEU A 131 0.74 8.00 9.46
N THR A 132 0.09 7.93 10.64
CA THR A 132 -0.76 9.01 11.14
C THR A 132 0.05 10.30 11.38
N LYS A 133 1.24 10.17 11.96
CA LYS A 133 2.14 11.32 12.17
C LYS A 133 2.64 11.91 10.85
N LEU A 134 2.94 11.08 9.88
CA LEU A 134 3.33 11.52 8.54
C LEU A 134 2.21 12.31 7.86
N SER A 135 0.98 11.81 7.86
CA SER A 135 -0.18 12.53 7.31
C SER A 135 -0.45 13.85 8.03
N GLU A 136 -0.22 13.92 9.34
CA GLU A 136 -0.34 15.16 10.10
C GLU A 136 0.74 16.18 9.68
N LEU A 137 1.97 15.72 9.45
CA LEU A 137 3.08 16.56 8.96
C LEU A 137 2.82 17.06 7.53
N GLU A 138 2.34 16.20 6.64
CA GLU A 138 1.96 16.57 5.28
C GLU A 138 0.90 17.69 5.30
N ARG A 139 -0.14 17.53 6.11
CA ARG A 139 -1.17 18.57 6.26
C ARG A 139 -0.63 19.91 6.79
N ARG A 140 0.33 19.87 7.70
CA ARG A 140 0.97 21.11 8.20
C ARG A 140 1.82 21.78 7.13
N LEU A 141 2.52 21.00 6.30
CA LEU A 141 3.29 21.55 5.17
C LEU A 141 2.38 22.26 4.17
N GLU A 142 1.26 21.65 3.79
CA GLU A 142 0.27 22.27 2.89
C GLU A 142 -0.27 23.61 3.46
N THR A 143 -0.48 23.67 4.79
CA THR A 143 -0.92 24.90 5.45
C THR A 143 0.16 25.98 5.38
N HIS A 144 1.42 25.64 5.66
CA HIS A 144 2.53 26.59 5.59
C HIS A 144 2.78 27.07 4.16
N ASP A 145 2.66 26.21 3.15
CA ASP A 145 2.78 26.61 1.75
C ASP A 145 1.70 27.64 1.36
N SER A 146 0.47 27.46 1.83
CA SER A 146 -0.61 28.43 1.58
C SER A 146 -0.38 29.77 2.31
N GLU A 147 0.16 29.76 3.52
CA GLU A 147 0.53 30.95 4.29
C GLU A 147 1.67 31.71 3.60
N ILE A 148 2.67 31.01 3.08
CA ILE A 148 3.79 31.60 2.33
C ILE A 148 3.29 32.22 1.04
N GLN A 149 2.39 31.58 0.31
CA GLN A 149 1.79 32.15 -0.90
C GLN A 149 1.00 33.43 -0.59
N ALA A 150 0.19 33.44 0.45
CA ALA A 150 -0.55 34.63 0.88
C ALA A 150 0.38 35.81 1.23
N LEU A 151 1.48 35.53 1.92
CA LEU A 151 2.51 36.53 2.22
C LEU A 151 3.21 37.05 0.98
N MET A 152 3.52 36.19 0.01
CA MET A 152 4.11 36.61 -1.27
C MET A 152 3.17 37.44 -2.10
N ASP A 153 1.89 37.13 -2.09
CA ASP A 153 0.87 37.94 -2.82
C ASP A 153 0.67 39.28 -2.14
N ALA A 154 0.63 39.38 -0.82
CA ALA A 154 0.59 40.65 -0.09
C ALA A 154 1.84 41.50 -0.36
N LEU A 155 3.03 40.91 -0.41
CA LEU A 155 4.26 41.62 -0.80
C LEU A 155 4.20 42.13 -2.23
N ARG A 156 3.68 41.35 -3.17
CA ARG A 156 3.50 41.81 -4.56
C ARG A 156 2.53 43.00 -4.66
N GLU A 157 1.46 42.97 -3.88
CA GLU A 157 0.49 44.07 -3.83
C GLU A 157 1.15 45.34 -3.28
N LEU A 158 1.93 45.26 -2.21
CA LEU A 158 2.69 46.37 -1.64
C LEU A 158 3.79 46.91 -2.57
N MET A 159 4.39 46.05 -3.37
CA MET A 159 5.44 46.41 -4.34
C MET A 159 4.89 46.85 -5.69
N SER A 160 3.57 46.70 -5.93
CA SER A 160 2.92 47.19 -7.15
C SER A 160 2.82 48.71 -7.07
N PRO A 161 3.49 49.48 -7.95
CA PRO A 161 3.36 50.94 -7.93
C PRO A 161 1.92 51.30 -8.27
N GLU A 162 1.29 52.08 -7.39
CA GLU A 162 0.00 52.70 -7.69
C GLU A 162 0.10 53.39 -9.05
N GLN A 163 -0.65 52.90 -10.01
CA GLN A 163 -0.77 53.62 -11.29
C GLN A 163 -1.42 54.95 -11.00
N PRO A 164 -0.74 56.10 -11.23
CA PRO A 164 -1.38 57.36 -11.05
C PRO A 164 -2.61 57.41 -11.94
N THR A 165 -3.77 57.61 -11.32
CA THR A 165 -5.02 57.88 -12.03
C THR A 165 -4.78 59.10 -12.90
N ARG A 166 -4.53 58.91 -14.19
CA ARG A 166 -4.49 60.01 -15.15
C ARG A 166 -5.88 60.58 -15.20
N THR A 167 -6.10 61.61 -14.41
CA THR A 167 -7.24 62.50 -14.54
C THR A 167 -7.12 63.15 -15.91
N ARG A 168 -7.94 62.76 -16.87
CA ARG A 168 -8.06 63.41 -18.15
C ARG A 168 -8.60 64.77 -17.85
N ILE A 169 -7.74 65.82 -17.90
CA ILE A 169 -8.15 67.17 -17.97
C ILE A 169 -8.64 67.33 -19.41
N GLY A 170 -9.96 67.16 -19.59
CA GLY A 170 -10.60 67.39 -20.88
C GLY A 170 -10.83 68.88 -21.09
N PHE A 171 -10.14 69.47 -22.04
CA PHE A 171 -10.60 70.71 -22.66
C PHE A 171 -11.77 70.35 -23.58
N GLU A 172 -13.00 70.78 -23.24
CA GLU A 172 -14.12 70.78 -24.16
C GLU A 172 -13.90 71.89 -25.17
N ALA A 173 -13.44 71.52 -26.34
CA ALA A 173 -13.55 72.48 -27.52
C ALA A 173 -14.88 72.16 -28.19
N ALA A 174 -15.84 73.05 -27.93
CA ALA A 174 -17.06 73.13 -28.72
C ALA A 174 -16.73 73.68 -30.11
N VAL A 175 -16.74 72.81 -31.13
CA VAL A 175 -17.05 73.24 -32.49
C VAL A 175 -17.67 72.07 -33.24
N GLY A 176 -18.93 72.33 -33.66
CA GLY A 176 -19.66 71.45 -34.53
C GLY A 176 -19.08 71.37 -35.93
N CYS A 177 -18.98 70.21 -36.47
CA CYS A 177 -19.03 70.02 -37.92
C CYS A 177 -19.64 68.66 -38.24
N LYS A 178 -20.81 68.68 -38.83
CA LYS A 178 -21.44 67.55 -39.48
C LYS A 178 -20.57 67.09 -40.66
N TRP A 179 -20.19 65.90 -40.70
CA TRP A 179 -19.79 65.21 -41.94
C TRP A 179 -20.58 63.91 -42.13
N LYS A 180 -21.38 63.89 -43.21
CA LYS A 180 -22.10 62.69 -43.72
C LYS A 180 -21.23 62.02 -44.74
N GLY A 181 -21.30 60.71 -44.74
CA GLY A 181 -20.90 59.80 -45.83
C GLY A 181 -19.75 58.90 -45.42
N SER A 182 -19.80 57.68 -45.59
CA SER A 182 -20.28 56.75 -46.60
C SER A 182 -20.05 55.34 -46.12
N GLN A 183 -20.94 54.50 -46.44
CA GLN A 183 -20.88 53.00 -46.29
C GLN A 183 -19.66 52.46 -46.99
N ASN A 184 -18.98 51.50 -46.34
CA ASN A 184 -18.51 50.33 -47.05
C ASN A 184 -18.15 49.21 -46.04
N SER A 185 -18.95 48.18 -46.02
CA SER A 185 -18.55 46.85 -45.66
C SER A 185 -17.70 46.23 -46.78
N PRO A 186 -16.75 45.37 -46.48
CA PRO A 186 -16.90 44.04 -47.02
C PRO A 186 -16.47 42.88 -46.11
N ARG A 187 -17.35 41.90 -46.18
CA ARG A 187 -17.10 40.49 -46.49
C ARG A 187 -16.28 39.63 -45.53
N SER A 188 -17.05 38.79 -44.88
CA SER A 188 -16.77 37.40 -44.50
C SER A 188 -16.01 36.60 -45.57
N THR A 189 -15.07 35.75 -45.15
CA THR A 189 -14.81 34.44 -45.76
C THR A 189 -14.11 33.50 -44.75
N PRO A 190 -14.04 32.17 -45.03
CA PRO A 190 -14.64 31.23 -44.12
C PRO A 190 -13.60 30.23 -43.52
N LYS A 191 -14.16 29.38 -42.68
CA LYS A 191 -13.58 28.15 -42.12
C LYS A 191 -12.81 27.32 -43.14
N GLU A 192 -11.69 26.79 -42.70
CA GLU A 192 -11.17 25.52 -43.23
C GLU A 192 -10.91 24.55 -42.09
N GLN A 193 -11.69 23.51 -42.10
CA GLN A 193 -11.48 22.23 -41.41
C GLN A 193 -10.49 21.40 -42.23
N ILE A 194 -9.52 20.84 -41.59
CA ILE A 194 -8.79 19.59 -41.99
C ILE A 194 -8.50 18.92 -40.67
N GLY A 195 -8.93 17.80 -40.30
CA GLY A 195 -9.30 16.51 -40.77
C GLY A 195 -8.09 15.60 -41.05
N LEU A 196 -8.01 14.51 -40.28
CA LEU A 196 -7.30 13.27 -40.55
C LEU A 196 -5.85 13.10 -40.02
N GLY A 197 -5.72 12.01 -39.32
CA GLY A 197 -4.52 11.25 -39.03
C GLY A 197 -4.67 10.53 -37.70
#